data_51cdfd5ab94b97c8cd1b77d01d29efa0
#
_entry.id   51cdfd5ab94b97c8cd1b77d01d29efa0
#
_cell.length_a   1.000
_cell.length_b   1.000
_cell.length_c   1.000
_cell.angle_alpha   90.00
_cell.angle_beta   90.00
_cell.angle_gamma   90.00
#
_symmetry.space_group_name_H-M   'P 1'
#
loop_
_entity.id
_entity.type
_entity.pdbx_description
1 polymer ?
#
loop_
_entity_poly.entity_id
_entity_poly.type
_entity_poly.pdbx_seq_one_letter_code
_entity_poly.pdbx_strand_id
1 'polypeptide(L)'
;MDDEVRISHTTEIGSNIFSELGFPAGEAAQLEAISQKEIQDIRHLKIQLMTEVAIWIEANHLKQADAALALRVSRPRVSDVINKKTAKFTIDTLVAMLARIGKPVSLAVG
;
A
#
# COMPACT_ATOMS: atom_id res chain seq x y z
N MET A 1 16.57 13.49 -11.93
CA MET A 1 16.08 12.87 -11.22
C MET A 1 15.51 12.43 -11.05
N ASP A 2 15.53 12.71 -11.32
CA ASP A 2 14.82 11.97 -10.74
C ASP A 2 14.27 11.54 -10.82
N ASP A 3 14.34 11.84 -11.28
CA ASP A 3 13.62 11.07 -10.85
C ASP A 3 13.33 10.44 -10.65
N GLU A 4 13.43 10.47 -10.87
CA GLU A 4 12.99 9.65 -10.11
C GLU A 4 12.52 9.41 -9.64
N VAL A 5 12.61 9.64 -10.03
CA VAL A 5 11.97 9.11 -9.06
C VAL A 5 11.54 9.18 -8.60
N ARG A 6 11.26 9.49 -8.81
CA ARG A 6 10.71 9.40 -7.93
C ARG A 6 10.47 9.09 -7.14
N ILE A 7 10.75 8.81 -7.22
CA ILE A 7 10.58 8.49 -6.15
C ILE A 7 10.77 8.77 -5.93
N SER A 8 11.10 9.63 -6.19
CA SER A 8 11.11 9.87 -5.50
C SER A 8 11.42 10.56 -5.56
N HIS A 9 11.70 11.08 -5.85
CA HIS A 9 11.78 11.40 -5.32
C HIS A 9 12.01 11.73 -5.07
N THR A 10 12.50 12.21 -5.22
CA THR A 10 12.60 12.27 -4.49
C THR A 10 12.91 12.36 -4.06
N THR A 11 13.31 12.67 -3.94
CA THR A 11 13.53 12.50 -3.09
C THR A 11 13.67 12.24 -2.65
N GLU A 12 13.82 12.52 -2.38
CA GLU A 12 13.97 12.30 -1.56
C GLU A 12 14.03 11.99 -1.06
N ILE A 13 14.28 12.09 -1.51
CA ILE A 13 14.47 11.89 -0.45
C ILE A 13 13.84 12.19 0.72
N GLY A 14 14.03 12.40 1.91
CA GLY A 14 13.29 12.76 3.08
C GLY A 14 12.41 13.96 2.84
N SER A 15 11.14 13.83 3.13
CA SER A 15 10.18 14.86 2.79
C SER A 15 10.18 16.03 3.78
N ASN A 16 10.70 15.84 4.98
CA ASN A 16 10.68 16.87 6.00
C ASN A 16 11.58 18.05 5.70
N ILE A 17 12.43 17.89 4.72
CA ILE A 17 13.34 18.94 4.28
C ILE A 17 12.58 20.21 3.89
N PHE A 18 11.37 20.07 3.39
CA PHE A 18 10.61 21.23 2.93
C PHE A 18 10.34 22.24 4.03
N SER A 19 9.98 21.77 5.21
CA SER A 19 9.78 22.68 6.35
C SER A 19 11.06 23.37 6.75
N GLU A 20 12.16 22.63 6.73
CA GLU A 20 13.45 23.16 7.16
C GLU A 20 13.97 24.21 6.20
N LEU A 21 13.56 24.16 4.96
CA LEU A 21 13.97 25.13 3.96
C LEU A 21 13.17 26.42 4.04
N GLY A 22 12.18 26.49 4.93
CA GLY A 22 11.45 27.72 5.16
C GLY A 22 10.51 28.12 4.05
N PHE A 23 9.76 27.16 3.53
CA PHE A 23 8.78 27.46 2.48
C PHE A 23 7.71 28.42 2.98
N PRO A 24 7.21 29.32 2.12
CA PRO A 24 6.08 30.15 2.48
C PRO A 24 4.86 29.30 2.86
N ALA A 25 4.01 29.88 3.71
CA ALA A 25 2.85 29.15 4.21
C ALA A 25 1.96 28.59 3.10
N GLY A 26 1.83 29.35 2.01
CA GLY A 26 1.01 28.88 0.89
C GLY A 26 1.58 27.64 0.22
N GLU A 27 2.90 27.59 0.07
CA GLU A 27 3.53 26.42 -0.51
C GLU A 27 3.45 25.23 0.43
N ALA A 28 3.60 25.46 1.73
CA ALA A 28 3.48 24.38 2.71
C ALA A 28 2.08 23.75 2.67
N ALA A 29 1.05 24.57 2.51
CA ALA A 29 -0.31 24.06 2.41
C ALA A 29 -0.50 23.22 1.15
N GLN A 30 0.09 23.63 0.03
CA GLN A 30 0.02 22.86 -1.21
C GLN A 30 0.73 21.52 -1.07
N LEU A 31 1.90 21.51 -0.45
CA LEU A 31 2.64 20.27 -0.22
C LEU A 31 1.86 19.31 0.68
N GLU A 32 1.19 19.86 1.69
CA GLU A 32 0.39 19.04 2.57
C GLU A 32 -0.80 18.41 1.81
N ALA A 33 -1.45 19.18 0.95
CA ALA A 33 -2.56 18.65 0.15
C ALA A 33 -2.10 17.54 -0.79
N ILE A 34 -0.92 17.70 -1.41
CA ILE A 34 -0.34 16.67 -2.26
C ILE A 34 -0.05 15.40 -1.44
N SER A 35 0.52 15.57 -0.24
CA SER A 35 0.82 14.43 0.62
C SER A 35 -0.43 13.66 1.01
N GLN A 36 -1.53 14.36 1.28
CA GLN A 36 -2.78 13.70 1.61
C GLN A 36 -3.34 12.92 0.43
N LYS A 37 -3.21 13.48 -0.78
CA LYS A 37 -3.64 12.76 -1.97
C LYS A 37 -2.81 11.50 -2.15
N GLU A 38 -1.51 11.59 -1.95
CA GLU A 38 -0.63 10.42 -2.04
C GLU A 38 -1.03 9.35 -1.04
N ILE A 39 -1.36 9.74 0.18
CA ILE A 39 -1.81 8.80 1.20
C ILE A 39 -3.08 8.10 0.75
N GLN A 40 -4.03 8.84 0.17
CA GLN A 40 -5.26 8.25 -0.32
C GLN A 40 -5.02 7.32 -1.50
N ASP A 41 -4.13 7.69 -2.41
CA ASP A 41 -3.78 6.84 -3.55
C ASP A 41 -3.17 5.53 -3.06
N ILE A 42 -2.29 5.60 -2.07
CA ILE A 42 -1.69 4.41 -1.46
C ILE A 42 -2.77 3.56 -0.81
N ARG A 43 -3.69 4.19 -0.08
CA ARG A 43 -4.78 3.46 0.57
C ARG A 43 -5.66 2.74 -0.45
N HIS A 44 -6.00 3.41 -1.54
CA HIS A 44 -6.79 2.78 -2.61
C HIS A 44 -6.07 1.57 -3.19
N LEU A 45 -4.77 1.69 -3.41
CA LEU A 45 -3.98 0.59 -3.92
C LEU A 45 -3.97 -0.57 -2.94
N LYS A 46 -3.80 -0.29 -1.65
CA LYS A 46 -3.85 -1.32 -0.62
C LYS A 46 -5.20 -2.04 -0.63
N ILE A 47 -6.30 -1.28 -0.77
CA ILE A 47 -7.64 -1.86 -0.82
C ILE A 47 -7.79 -2.78 -2.03
N GLN A 48 -7.27 -2.37 -3.18
CA GLN A 48 -7.32 -3.22 -4.37
C GLN A 48 -6.56 -4.53 -4.14
N LEU A 49 -5.37 -4.45 -3.54
CA LEU A 49 -4.59 -5.65 -3.25
C LEU A 49 -5.29 -6.54 -2.24
N MET A 50 -5.88 -5.95 -1.21
CA MET A 50 -6.63 -6.71 -0.20
C MET A 50 -7.87 -7.36 -0.81
N THR A 51 -8.53 -6.67 -1.73
CA THR A 51 -9.68 -7.22 -2.43
C THR A 51 -9.30 -8.46 -3.23
N GLU A 52 -8.15 -8.44 -3.90
CA GLU A 52 -7.69 -9.61 -4.63
C GLU A 52 -7.44 -10.80 -3.71
N VAL A 53 -6.88 -10.56 -2.54
CA VAL A 53 -6.70 -11.63 -1.55
C VAL A 53 -8.06 -12.18 -1.11
N ALA A 54 -9.01 -11.30 -0.83
CA ALA A 54 -10.34 -11.72 -0.39
C ALA A 54 -11.06 -12.52 -1.48
N ILE A 55 -10.94 -12.11 -2.74
CA ILE A 55 -11.52 -12.83 -3.87
C ILE A 55 -10.93 -14.24 -3.97
N TRP A 56 -9.61 -14.35 -3.80
CA TRP A 56 -8.95 -15.64 -3.83
C TRP A 56 -9.46 -16.57 -2.72
N ILE A 57 -9.62 -16.03 -1.51
CA ILE A 57 -10.12 -16.81 -0.38
C ILE A 57 -11.53 -17.33 -0.69
N GLU A 58 -12.39 -16.46 -1.20
CA GLU A 58 -13.77 -16.82 -1.51
C GLU A 58 -13.84 -17.79 -2.66
N ALA A 59 -13.06 -17.57 -3.70
CA ALA A 59 -13.06 -18.43 -4.87
C ALA A 59 -12.65 -19.86 -4.55
N ASN A 60 -11.81 -20.05 -3.54
CA ASN A 60 -11.32 -21.34 -3.12
C ASN A 60 -12.05 -21.89 -1.90
N HIS A 61 -13.07 -21.17 -1.41
CA HIS A 61 -13.87 -21.56 -0.24
C HIS A 61 -13.01 -21.89 0.97
N LEU A 62 -12.00 -21.04 1.23
CA LEU A 62 -11.03 -21.29 2.30
C LEU A 62 -11.52 -20.77 3.62
N LYS A 63 -11.20 -21.51 4.68
CA LYS A 63 -11.33 -21.00 6.05
C LYS A 63 -10.16 -20.07 6.32
N GLN A 64 -10.34 -19.19 7.31
CA GLN A 64 -9.28 -18.26 7.67
C GLN A 64 -7.97 -18.97 8.04
N ALA A 65 -8.07 -20.11 8.73
CA ALA A 65 -6.87 -20.85 9.11
C ALA A 65 -6.11 -21.35 7.88
N ASP A 66 -6.82 -21.86 6.88
CA ASP A 66 -6.19 -22.36 5.66
C ASP A 66 -5.60 -21.22 4.84
N ALA A 67 -6.31 -20.11 4.77
CA ALA A 67 -5.81 -18.93 4.07
C ALA A 67 -4.55 -18.39 4.75
N ALA A 68 -4.52 -18.42 6.09
CA ALA A 68 -3.37 -17.97 6.85
C ALA A 68 -2.13 -18.78 6.51
N LEU A 69 -2.29 -20.09 6.38
CA LEU A 69 -1.17 -20.96 6.03
C LEU A 69 -0.62 -20.65 4.63
N ALA A 70 -1.52 -20.50 3.67
CA ALA A 70 -1.10 -20.21 2.30
C ALA A 70 -0.45 -18.83 2.18
N LEU A 71 -0.99 -17.86 2.86
CA LEU A 71 -0.48 -16.50 2.83
C LEU A 71 0.73 -16.30 3.76
N ARG A 72 1.00 -17.28 4.61
CA ARG A 72 2.08 -17.22 5.61
C ARG A 72 1.92 -16.06 6.56
N VAL A 73 0.72 -15.87 7.05
CA VAL A 73 0.39 -14.85 8.04
C VAL A 73 -0.48 -15.47 9.11
N SER A 74 -0.69 -14.77 10.22
CA SER A 74 -1.56 -15.25 11.29
C SER A 74 -3.02 -15.10 10.90
N ARG A 75 -3.91 -15.85 11.59
CA ARG A 75 -5.34 -15.74 11.35
C ARG A 75 -5.87 -14.31 11.55
N PRO A 76 -5.47 -13.59 12.62
CA PRO A 76 -5.91 -12.20 12.77
C PRO A 76 -5.52 -11.33 11.57
N ARG A 77 -4.37 -11.60 10.94
CA ARG A 77 -3.95 -10.86 9.76
C ARG A 77 -4.89 -11.13 8.59
N VAL A 78 -5.34 -12.37 8.41
CA VAL A 78 -6.32 -12.69 7.37
C VAL A 78 -7.59 -11.88 7.58
N SER A 79 -8.07 -11.82 8.82
CA SER A 79 -9.25 -11.03 9.15
C SER A 79 -9.03 -9.54 8.84
N ASP A 80 -7.85 -9.03 9.17
CA ASP A 80 -7.52 -7.62 8.89
C ASP A 80 -7.53 -7.33 7.38
N VAL A 81 -7.06 -8.26 6.56
CA VAL A 81 -7.11 -8.11 5.11
C VAL A 81 -8.55 -8.07 4.61
N ILE A 82 -9.36 -9.01 5.08
CA ILE A 82 -10.76 -9.09 4.67
C ILE A 82 -11.51 -7.83 5.06
N ASN A 83 -11.20 -7.27 6.22
CA ASN A 83 -11.83 -6.06 6.73
C ASN A 83 -11.19 -4.77 6.23
N LYS A 84 -10.26 -4.87 5.30
CA LYS A 84 -9.62 -3.73 4.65
C LYS A 84 -8.95 -2.77 5.63
N LYS A 85 -8.24 -3.32 6.60
CA LYS A 85 -7.52 -2.53 7.59
C LYS A 85 -6.17 -2.09 7.02
N THR A 86 -6.20 -1.07 6.18
CA THR A 86 -5.04 -0.64 5.41
C THR A 86 -3.87 -0.19 6.27
N ALA A 87 -4.15 0.33 7.47
CA ALA A 87 -3.08 0.80 8.35
C ALA A 87 -2.20 -0.32 8.88
N LYS A 88 -2.64 -1.57 8.78
CA LYS A 88 -1.92 -2.71 9.33
C LYS A 88 -1.02 -3.40 8.32
N PHE A 89 -1.03 -2.96 7.08
CA PHE A 89 -0.25 -3.59 6.01
C PHE A 89 0.48 -2.55 5.18
N THR A 90 1.66 -2.92 4.72
CA THR A 90 2.34 -2.15 3.68
C THR A 90 2.02 -2.75 2.32
N ILE A 91 2.22 -1.96 1.28
CA ILE A 91 2.03 -2.47 -0.09
C ILE A 91 2.96 -3.66 -0.33
N ASP A 92 4.20 -3.56 0.14
CA ASP A 92 5.17 -4.65 -0.02
C ASP A 92 4.65 -5.96 0.58
N THR A 93 4.07 -5.88 1.78
CA THR A 93 3.53 -7.06 2.44
C THR A 93 2.39 -7.66 1.64
N LEU A 94 1.51 -6.83 1.12
CA LEU A 94 0.36 -7.30 0.33
C LEU A 94 0.81 -7.93 -0.98
N VAL A 95 1.79 -7.32 -1.64
CA VAL A 95 2.36 -7.87 -2.87
C VAL A 95 2.99 -9.25 -2.59
N ALA A 96 3.72 -9.37 -1.47
CA ALA A 96 4.32 -10.65 -1.10
C ALA A 96 3.25 -11.70 -0.83
N MET A 97 2.16 -11.33 -0.15
CA MET A 97 1.08 -12.26 0.13
C MET A 97 0.46 -12.79 -1.17
N LEU A 98 0.22 -11.90 -2.13
CA LEU A 98 -0.35 -12.30 -3.41
C LEU A 98 0.60 -13.19 -4.20
N ALA A 99 1.90 -12.91 -4.15
CA ALA A 99 2.88 -13.75 -4.81
C ALA A 99 2.88 -15.17 -4.24
N ARG A 100 2.68 -15.30 -2.93
CA ARG A 100 2.67 -16.60 -2.25
C ARG A 100 1.51 -17.49 -2.70
N ILE A 101 0.43 -16.89 -3.16
CA ILE A 101 -0.75 -17.65 -3.63
C ILE A 101 -0.82 -17.71 -5.15
N GLY A 102 0.29 -17.41 -5.83
CA GLY A 102 0.36 -17.51 -7.27
C GLY A 102 -0.33 -16.41 -8.03
N LYS A 103 -0.53 -15.25 -7.40
CA LYS A 103 -1.13 -14.09 -8.05
C LYS A 103 -0.15 -12.92 -8.04
N PRO A 104 0.91 -12.99 -8.86
CA PRO A 104 1.90 -11.91 -8.85
C PRO A 104 1.27 -10.60 -9.32
N VAL A 105 1.74 -9.51 -8.70
CA VAL A 105 1.24 -8.19 -9.00
C VAL A 105 2.13 -7.56 -10.06
N SER A 106 1.52 -7.05 -11.11
CA SER A 106 2.23 -6.24 -12.09
C SER A 106 1.64 -4.83 -12.07
N LEU A 107 2.45 -3.86 -12.45
CA LEU A 107 2.08 -2.46 -12.35
C LEU A 107 1.88 -1.87 -13.73
N ALA A 108 0.76 -1.19 -13.91
CA ALA A 108 0.53 -0.37 -15.08
C ALA A 108 0.20 1.03 -14.60
N VAL A 109 0.95 2.01 -15.08
CA VAL A 109 0.75 3.40 -14.72
C VAL A 109 0.21 4.12 -15.95
N GLY A 110 -0.97 4.69 -15.79
CA GLY A 110 -1.64 5.32 -16.89
C GLY A 110 -1.75 6.80 -16.78
#